data_e730df3570bc54e34af09f72d4588dc1
#
_entry.id   e730df3570bc54e34af09f72d4588dc1
#
_cell.length_a   1.000
_cell.length_b   1.000
_cell.length_c   1.000
_cell.angle_alpha   90.00
_cell.angle_beta   90.00
_cell.angle_gamma   90.00
#
_symmetry.space_group_name_H-M   'P 1'
#
loop_
_entity.id
_entity.type
_entity.pdbx_description
1 polymer ?
#
loop_
_entity_poly.entity_id
_entity_poly.type
_entity_poly.pdbx_seq_one_letter_code
_entity_poly.pdbx_strand_id
1 'polypeptide(L)'
;MREFKYSSRFQRDYKLCKKRGRDMRKMHDILLILASGGTIPAKYKDHPLKSNWNGYRSIHIEPDWILIYKLEGNDIILLTATGTHSDILEK
;
A
#
# COMPACT_ATOMS: atom_id res chain seq x y z
N MET A 1 -8.47 14.22 -9.08
CA MET A 1 -7.42 13.40 -8.45
C MET A 1 -7.96 12.83 -7.14
N ARG A 2 -7.60 11.59 -6.82
CA ARG A 2 -8.06 10.96 -5.60
C ARG A 2 -7.36 11.52 -4.39
N GLU A 3 -8.03 11.44 -3.24
CA GLU A 3 -7.45 11.86 -1.97
C GLU A 3 -6.98 10.66 -1.18
N PHE A 4 -5.93 10.86 -0.37
CA PHE A 4 -5.44 9.82 0.51
C PHE A 4 -5.92 10.03 1.93
N LYS A 5 -6.26 8.91 2.59
CA LYS A 5 -6.43 8.87 4.03
C LYS A 5 -5.40 7.89 4.58
N TYR A 6 -4.92 8.16 5.78
CA TYR A 6 -3.85 7.39 6.38
C TYR A 6 -4.33 6.80 7.69
N SER A 7 -4.25 5.47 7.83
CA SER A 7 -4.54 4.85 9.12
C SER A 7 -3.38 5.14 10.08
N SER A 8 -3.65 5.03 11.39
CA SER A 8 -2.60 5.18 12.39
C SER A 8 -1.50 4.14 12.18
N ARG A 9 -1.93 2.92 11.82
CA ARG A 9 -0.97 1.86 11.55
C ARG A 9 -0.09 2.19 10.35
N PHE A 10 -0.67 2.71 9.28
CA PHE A 10 0.12 3.07 8.10
C PHE A 10 1.16 4.11 8.46
N GLN A 11 0.80 5.10 9.25
CA GLN A 11 1.73 6.16 9.63
C GLN A 11 2.93 5.59 10.41
N ARG A 12 2.68 4.66 11.33
CA ARG A 12 3.77 4.00 12.06
C ARG A 12 4.60 3.13 11.12
N ASP A 13 3.93 2.38 10.27
CA ASP A 13 4.60 1.51 9.32
C ASP A 13 5.49 2.29 8.37
N TYR A 14 4.99 3.44 7.89
CA TYR A 14 5.74 4.31 7.00
C TYR A 14 7.04 4.77 7.65
N LYS A 15 6.95 5.23 8.88
CA LYS A 15 8.13 5.69 9.60
C LYS A 15 9.13 4.55 9.81
N LEU A 16 8.63 3.36 10.09
CA LEU A 16 9.50 2.21 10.29
C LEU A 16 10.22 1.82 9.00
N CYS A 17 9.51 1.82 7.88
CA CYS A 17 10.12 1.55 6.58
C CYS A 17 11.24 2.54 6.27
N LYS A 18 10.97 3.81 6.52
CA LYS A 18 11.95 4.86 6.30
C LYS A 18 13.17 4.66 7.20
N LYS A 19 12.94 4.32 8.46
CA LYS A 19 14.02 4.08 9.41
C LYS A 19 14.86 2.87 9.02
N ARG A 20 14.24 1.85 8.42
CA ARG A 20 14.94 0.67 7.94
C ARG A 20 15.75 0.92 6.66
N GLY A 21 15.68 2.12 6.12
CA GLY A 21 16.46 2.48 4.94
C GLY A 21 15.83 2.12 3.61
N ARG A 22 14.53 1.84 3.58
CA ARG A 22 13.87 1.52 2.31
C ARG A 22 13.83 2.75 1.41
N ASP A 23 13.87 2.50 0.11
CA ASP A 23 13.79 3.58 -0.87
C ASP A 23 12.35 4.05 -1.00
N MET A 24 11.99 5.05 -0.22
CA MET A 24 10.62 5.55 -0.16
C MET A 24 10.14 6.18 -1.47
N ARG A 25 11.06 6.50 -2.39
CA ARG A 25 10.66 7.01 -3.70
C ARG A 25 9.85 5.97 -4.46
N LYS A 26 10.17 4.69 -4.28
CA LYS A 26 9.40 3.60 -4.92
C LYS A 26 7.94 3.62 -4.48
N MET A 27 7.71 3.82 -3.19
CA MET A 27 6.33 3.95 -2.70
C MET A 27 5.67 5.19 -3.27
N HIS A 28 6.36 6.33 -3.25
CA HIS A 28 5.79 7.58 -3.73
C HIS A 28 5.39 7.50 -5.20
N ASP A 29 6.17 6.80 -6.03
CA ASP A 29 5.82 6.61 -7.43
C ASP A 29 4.50 5.86 -7.56
N ILE A 30 4.32 4.80 -6.76
CA ILE A 30 3.08 4.03 -6.77
C ILE A 30 1.91 4.88 -6.30
N LEU A 31 2.12 5.68 -5.25
CA LEU A 31 1.07 6.55 -4.73
C LEU A 31 0.62 7.58 -5.77
N LEU A 32 1.54 8.09 -6.57
CA LEU A 32 1.17 9.01 -7.65
C LEU A 32 0.26 8.34 -8.68
N ILE A 33 0.57 7.09 -9.03
CA ILE A 33 -0.27 6.35 -9.97
C ILE A 33 -1.67 6.14 -9.37
N LEU A 34 -1.73 5.73 -8.11
CA LEU A 34 -3.01 5.53 -7.43
C LEU A 34 -3.82 6.83 -7.39
N ALA A 35 -3.17 7.94 -7.06
CA ALA A 35 -3.86 9.21 -6.94
C ALA A 35 -4.45 9.67 -8.28
N SER A 36 -3.76 9.38 -9.38
CA SER A 36 -4.22 9.79 -10.70
C SER A 36 -5.29 8.86 -11.27
N GLY A 37 -5.55 7.73 -10.60
CA GLY A 37 -6.48 6.74 -11.13
C GLY A 37 -5.88 5.87 -12.23
N GLY A 38 -4.56 5.90 -12.38
CA GLY A 38 -3.88 5.11 -13.40
C GLY A 38 -3.81 3.64 -13.06
N THR A 39 -3.33 2.86 -14.00
CA THR A 39 -3.19 1.42 -13.85
C THR A 39 -1.83 1.10 -13.24
N ILE A 40 -1.84 0.31 -12.16
CA ILE A 40 -0.60 -0.14 -11.53
C ILE A 40 0.09 -1.14 -12.46
N PRO A 41 1.36 -0.93 -12.82
CA PRO A 41 2.07 -1.88 -13.67
C PRO A 41 2.05 -3.30 -13.10
N ALA A 42 1.93 -4.28 -14.00
CA ALA A 42 1.78 -5.68 -13.60
C ALA A 42 2.92 -6.20 -12.72
N LYS A 43 4.11 -5.62 -12.85
CA LYS A 43 5.26 -6.05 -12.05
C LYS A 43 5.05 -5.85 -10.55
N TYR A 44 4.14 -4.96 -10.16
CA TYR A 44 3.86 -4.70 -8.75
C TYR A 44 2.78 -5.63 -8.19
N LYS A 45 2.20 -6.48 -9.03
CA LYS A 45 1.26 -7.53 -8.59
C LYS A 45 0.13 -7.01 -7.72
N ASP A 46 -0.47 -5.90 -8.11
CA ASP A 46 -1.64 -5.36 -7.41
C ASP A 46 -2.79 -6.37 -7.50
N HIS A 47 -3.28 -6.81 -6.35
CA HIS A 47 -4.35 -7.80 -6.33
C HIS A 47 -5.20 -7.67 -5.07
N PRO A 48 -6.47 -8.13 -5.14
CA PRO A 48 -7.33 -8.10 -3.95
C PRO A 48 -6.92 -9.16 -2.95
N LEU A 49 -7.20 -8.88 -1.68
CA LEU A 49 -6.94 -9.80 -0.59
C LEU A 49 -8.22 -10.49 -0.16
N LYS A 50 -8.07 -11.55 0.63
CA LYS A 50 -9.19 -12.37 1.11
C LYS A 50 -9.16 -12.50 2.61
N SER A 51 -10.14 -13.19 3.16
CA SER A 51 -10.24 -13.49 4.59
C SER A 51 -10.27 -12.20 5.42
N ASN A 52 -9.40 -12.07 6.40
CA ASN A 52 -9.39 -10.92 7.31
C ASN A 52 -9.13 -9.61 6.57
N TRP A 53 -8.53 -9.67 5.39
CA TRP A 53 -8.23 -8.49 4.60
C TRP A 53 -9.19 -8.32 3.42
N ASN A 54 -10.35 -8.97 3.49
CA ASN A 54 -11.32 -8.85 2.42
C ASN A 54 -11.71 -7.38 2.21
N GLY A 55 -11.73 -6.96 0.96
CA GLY A 55 -12.03 -5.57 0.62
C GLY A 55 -10.79 -4.71 0.45
N TYR A 56 -9.64 -5.22 0.83
CA TYR A 56 -8.36 -4.51 0.69
C TYR A 56 -7.58 -5.06 -0.49
N ARG A 57 -6.58 -4.31 -0.92
CA ARG A 57 -5.69 -4.74 -2.02
C ARG A 57 -4.26 -4.63 -1.56
N SER A 58 -3.40 -5.44 -2.18
CA SER A 58 -1.98 -5.47 -1.87
C SER A 58 -1.18 -5.14 -3.12
N ILE A 59 -0.17 -4.30 -2.98
CA ILE A 59 0.80 -4.01 -4.04
C ILE A 59 2.17 -4.42 -3.53
N HIS A 60 2.94 -5.13 -4.36
CA HIS A 60 4.33 -5.47 -4.04
C HIS A 60 5.22 -4.35 -4.55
N ILE A 61 5.67 -3.47 -3.63
CA ILE A 61 6.61 -2.41 -3.98
C ILE A 61 7.95 -3.04 -4.33
N GLU A 62 8.34 -4.02 -3.51
CA GLU A 62 9.48 -4.92 -3.75
C GLU A 62 9.01 -6.31 -3.37
N PRO A 63 9.77 -7.36 -3.68
CA PRO A 63 9.30 -8.73 -3.39
C PRO A 63 8.84 -8.94 -1.96
N ASP A 64 9.49 -8.31 -0.98
CA ASP A 64 9.05 -8.44 0.41
C ASP A 64 8.73 -7.09 1.04
N TRP A 65 8.17 -6.19 0.25
CA TRP A 65 7.71 -4.91 0.77
C TRP A 65 6.37 -4.63 0.12
N ILE A 66 5.30 -4.77 0.90
CA ILE A 66 3.94 -4.61 0.39
C ILE A 66 3.28 -3.37 0.94
N LEU A 67 2.30 -2.90 0.20
CA LEU A 67 1.43 -1.79 0.59
C LEU A 67 0.00 -2.30 0.57
N ILE A 68 -0.69 -2.17 1.68
CA ILE A 68 -2.09 -2.56 1.78
C ILE A 68 -2.94 -1.29 1.73
N TYR A 69 -3.92 -1.29 0.84
CA TYR A 69 -4.79 -0.13 0.68
C TYR A 69 -6.21 -0.56 0.35
N LYS A 70 -7.12 0.38 0.45
CA LYS A 70 -8.52 0.14 0.12
C LYS A 70 -9.04 1.35 -0.64
N LEU A 71 -9.83 1.11 -1.67
CA LEU A 71 -10.51 2.18 -2.39
C LEU A 71 -11.89 2.39 -1.76
N GLU A 72 -12.17 3.62 -1.36
CA GLU A 72 -13.47 3.99 -0.82
C GLU A 72 -14.16 4.85 -1.87
N GLY A 73 -15.10 4.26 -2.60
CA GLY A 73 -15.71 4.91 -3.73
C GLY A 73 -14.66 5.11 -4.83
N ASN A 74 -14.79 6.19 -5.59
CA ASN A 74 -13.86 6.49 -6.67
C ASN A 74 -12.84 7.55 -6.29
N ASP A 75 -12.99 8.15 -5.12
CA ASP A 75 -12.25 9.37 -4.80
C ASP A 75 -11.24 9.22 -3.67
N ILE A 76 -11.36 8.18 -2.86
CA ILE A 76 -10.54 8.08 -1.65
C ILE A 76 -9.75 6.78 -1.65
N ILE A 77 -8.46 6.90 -1.31
CA ILE A 77 -7.57 5.77 -1.13
C ILE A 77 -7.16 5.73 0.33
N LEU A 78 -7.57 4.68 1.03
CA LEU A 78 -7.18 4.48 2.42
C LEU A 78 -5.89 3.68 2.46
N LEU A 79 -4.80 4.31 2.86
CA LEU A 79 -3.52 3.63 3.04
C LEU A 79 -3.53 3.02 4.43
N THR A 80 -3.46 1.69 4.49
CA THR A 80 -3.76 0.95 5.71
C THR A 80 -2.54 0.38 6.41
N ALA A 81 -1.59 -0.16 5.65
CA ALA A 81 -0.39 -0.77 6.23
C ALA A 81 0.70 -0.89 5.18
N THR A 82 1.95 -0.95 5.61
CA THR A 82 3.05 -1.24 4.71
C THR A 82 4.17 -1.91 5.51
N GLY A 83 4.90 -2.81 4.88
CA GLY A 83 5.97 -3.55 5.53
C GLY A 83 6.22 -4.86 4.82
N THR A 84 6.89 -5.78 5.52
CA THR A 84 7.13 -7.11 4.97
C THR A 84 5.85 -7.94 5.08
N HIS A 85 5.83 -9.07 4.37
CA HIS A 85 4.70 -10.00 4.51
C HIS A 85 4.54 -10.43 5.97
N SER A 86 5.65 -10.70 6.66
CA SER A 86 5.58 -11.08 8.07
C SER A 86 5.02 -10.00 8.94
N ASP A 87 5.33 -8.74 8.66
CA ASP A 87 4.83 -7.62 9.46
C ASP A 87 3.32 -7.51 9.39
N ILE A 88 2.73 -7.87 8.25
CA ILE A 88 1.33 -7.56 7.97
C ILE A 88 0.46 -8.80 7.85
N LEU A 89 0.85 -9.74 7.00
CA LEU A 89 0.01 -10.89 6.64
C LEU A 89 0.35 -12.14 7.41
N GLU A 90 1.25 -12.04 8.31
CA GLU A 90 1.65 -13.13 9.17
C GLU A 90 0.46 -13.64 9.96
N LYS A 91 0.31 -14.92 10.05
CA LYS A 91 -0.74 -15.47 10.90
C LYS A 91 -0.18 -16.36 11.96
#